data_292bb82a5e2d6557f36fc9bf1da80078
#
_entry.id   292bb82a5e2d6557f36fc9bf1da80078
#
_cell.length_a   1.000
_cell.length_b   1.000
_cell.length_c   1.000
_cell.angle_alpha   90.00
_cell.angle_beta   90.00
_cell.angle_gamma   90.00
#
_symmetry.space_group_name_H-M   'P 1'
#
loop_
_entity.id
_entity.type
_entity.pdbx_description
1 polymer ?
#
loop_
_entity_poly.entity_id
_entity_poly.type
_entity_poly.pdbx_seq_one_letter_code
_entity_poly.pdbx_strand_id
1 'polypeptide(L)'
;MTTSQGSNAHDVVQALLHEAAAITAAANRLNSASVDKAVEILEQCQSKVIVSGVGKSGLVARKIAATFSSVGLVSLYLNPLDALHGDLGVVAPGDVVILLSNSGETQEIVAMISHLRLRKTKLIAIVGKVNSAI
;
A
#
# COMPACT_ATOMS: atom_id res chain seq x y z
N MET A 1 -14.39 5.59 -45.87
CA MET A 1 -14.40 5.19 -44.44
C MET A 1 -13.43 6.10 -43.72
N THR A 2 -13.91 7.20 -43.16
CA THR A 2 -13.12 8.16 -42.35
C THR A 2 -13.15 7.68 -40.92
N THR A 3 -12.07 7.04 -40.47
CA THR A 3 -11.84 6.78 -39.02
C THR A 3 -11.67 8.13 -38.35
N SER A 4 -12.66 8.51 -37.54
CA SER A 4 -12.57 9.63 -36.63
C SER A 4 -11.43 9.33 -35.64
N GLN A 5 -10.25 9.87 -35.91
CA GLN A 5 -9.19 9.95 -34.91
C GLN A 5 -9.64 10.98 -33.88
N GLY A 6 -10.08 10.51 -32.69
CA GLY A 6 -10.20 11.36 -31.52
C GLY A 6 -8.86 12.08 -31.33
N SER A 7 -8.87 13.38 -31.04
CA SER A 7 -7.62 14.08 -30.80
C SER A 7 -6.93 13.49 -29.55
N ASN A 8 -5.61 13.33 -29.59
CA ASN A 8 -4.82 12.84 -28.43
C ASN A 8 -5.13 13.63 -27.14
N ALA A 9 -5.48 14.91 -27.28
CA ALA A 9 -5.91 15.76 -26.16
C ALA A 9 -7.24 15.27 -25.55
N HIS A 10 -8.20 14.81 -26.37
CA HIS A 10 -9.45 14.25 -25.87
C HIS A 10 -9.19 12.96 -25.05
N ASP A 11 -8.33 12.09 -25.53
CA ASP A 11 -8.00 10.83 -24.84
C ASP A 11 -7.32 11.09 -23.49
N VAL A 12 -6.42 12.07 -23.43
CA VAL A 12 -5.78 12.50 -22.17
C VAL A 12 -6.81 13.04 -21.17
N VAL A 13 -7.73 13.89 -21.63
CA VAL A 13 -8.81 14.41 -20.77
C VAL A 13 -9.70 13.29 -20.24
N GLN A 14 -10.07 12.32 -21.09
CA GLN A 14 -10.88 11.16 -20.67
C GLN A 14 -10.13 10.30 -19.65
N ALA A 15 -8.83 10.07 -19.81
CA ALA A 15 -8.01 9.34 -18.83
C ALA A 15 -8.03 10.03 -17.46
N LEU A 16 -7.81 11.35 -17.42
CA LEU A 16 -7.85 12.13 -16.18
C LEU A 16 -9.23 12.09 -15.50
N LEU A 17 -10.31 12.18 -16.28
CA LEU A 17 -11.68 12.06 -15.75
C LEU A 17 -11.96 10.67 -15.19
N HIS A 18 -11.47 9.61 -15.82
CA HIS A 18 -11.58 8.25 -15.31
C HIS A 18 -10.83 8.07 -13.97
N GLU A 19 -9.63 8.63 -13.86
CA GLU A 19 -8.87 8.60 -12.59
C GLU A 19 -9.59 9.38 -11.49
N ALA A 20 -10.10 10.56 -11.79
CA ALA A 20 -10.88 11.36 -10.84
C ALA A 20 -12.14 10.61 -10.35
N ALA A 21 -12.86 9.96 -11.27
CA ALA A 21 -14.02 9.13 -10.93
C ALA A 21 -13.63 7.92 -10.06
N ALA A 22 -12.49 7.28 -10.33
CA ALA A 22 -11.99 6.16 -9.54
C ALA A 22 -11.62 6.60 -8.10
N ILE A 23 -11.01 7.77 -7.93
CA ILE A 23 -10.70 8.35 -6.61
C ILE A 23 -11.99 8.66 -5.85
N THR A 24 -12.96 9.29 -6.50
CA THR A 24 -14.28 9.57 -5.89
C THR A 24 -14.98 8.29 -5.45
N ALA A 25 -14.99 7.27 -6.29
CA ALA A 25 -15.57 5.97 -5.96
C ALA A 25 -14.84 5.27 -4.81
N ALA A 26 -13.53 5.40 -4.71
CA ALA A 26 -12.75 4.88 -3.59
C ALA A 26 -13.14 5.61 -2.29
N ALA A 27 -13.20 6.94 -2.29
CA ALA A 27 -13.58 7.74 -1.12
C ALA A 27 -14.97 7.33 -0.58
N ASN A 28 -15.95 7.11 -1.46
CA ASN A 28 -17.30 6.70 -1.10
C ASN A 28 -17.39 5.28 -0.53
N ARG A 29 -16.38 4.44 -0.74
CA ARG A 29 -16.32 3.06 -0.23
C ARG A 29 -15.46 2.89 1.02
N LEU A 30 -14.70 3.90 1.41
CA LEU A 30 -13.87 3.82 2.60
C LEU A 30 -14.73 3.59 3.84
N ASN A 31 -14.32 2.62 4.64
CA ASN A 31 -14.90 2.41 5.96
C ASN A 31 -14.18 3.32 6.96
N SER A 32 -14.90 4.32 7.50
CA SER A 32 -14.32 5.31 8.41
C SER A 32 -13.67 4.67 9.65
N ALA A 33 -14.32 3.67 10.25
CA ALA A 33 -13.78 2.99 11.42
C ALA A 33 -12.44 2.27 11.13
N SER A 34 -12.29 1.71 9.92
CA SER A 34 -11.02 1.10 9.49
C SER A 34 -9.93 2.15 9.26
N VAL A 35 -10.30 3.32 8.72
CA VAL A 35 -9.37 4.44 8.54
C VAL A 35 -8.93 4.99 9.88
N ASP A 36 -9.86 5.25 10.80
CA ASP A 36 -9.57 5.75 12.15
C ASP A 36 -8.63 4.79 12.89
N LYS A 37 -8.88 3.48 12.78
CA LYS A 37 -8.00 2.47 13.38
C LYS A 37 -6.60 2.44 12.76
N ALA A 38 -6.48 2.61 11.46
CA ALA A 38 -5.18 2.69 10.79
C ALA A 38 -4.40 3.94 11.24
N VAL A 39 -5.07 5.08 11.34
CA VAL A 39 -4.47 6.33 11.84
C VAL A 39 -4.01 6.15 13.29
N GLU A 40 -4.85 5.61 14.17
CA GLU A 40 -4.48 5.32 15.56
C GLU A 40 -3.23 4.43 15.67
N ILE A 41 -3.14 3.39 14.83
CA ILE A 41 -1.97 2.50 14.78
C ILE A 41 -0.70 3.28 14.38
N LEU A 42 -0.81 4.18 13.41
CA LEU A 42 0.32 5.00 12.95
C LEU A 42 0.74 6.04 14.01
N GLU A 43 -0.20 6.70 14.66
CA GLU A 43 0.07 7.68 15.71
C GLU A 43 0.76 7.04 16.92
N GLN A 44 0.44 5.80 17.23
CA GLN A 44 1.05 5.03 18.32
C GLN A 44 2.39 4.38 17.94
N CYS A 45 2.86 4.55 16.70
CA CYS A 45 4.12 3.95 16.25
C CYS A 45 5.31 4.59 16.98
N GLN A 46 6.03 3.79 17.77
CA GLN A 46 7.20 4.24 18.54
C GLN A 46 8.54 3.95 17.83
N SER A 47 8.51 3.30 16.69
CA SER A 47 9.70 2.89 15.94
C SER A 47 9.63 3.44 14.52
N LYS A 48 9.36 2.61 13.54
CA LYS A 48 9.28 3.01 12.14
C LYS A 48 8.10 2.40 11.42
N VAL A 49 7.73 3.01 10.30
CA VAL A 49 6.72 2.48 9.39
C VAL A 49 7.41 1.80 8.20
N ILE A 50 7.10 0.55 7.97
CA ILE A 50 7.58 -0.22 6.84
C ILE A 50 6.43 -0.33 5.83
N VAL A 51 6.69 0.00 4.58
CA VAL A 51 5.69 -0.10 3.51
C VAL A 51 6.14 -1.17 2.52
N SER A 52 5.27 -2.10 2.19
CA SER A 52 5.61 -3.27 1.38
C SER A 52 4.57 -3.53 0.29
N GLY A 53 5.02 -4.02 -0.85
CA GLY A 53 4.21 -4.34 -2.01
C GLY A 53 5.06 -4.89 -3.15
N VAL A 54 4.43 -5.60 -4.09
CA VAL A 54 5.09 -6.20 -5.26
C VAL A 54 4.69 -5.48 -6.54
N GLY A 55 5.60 -5.39 -7.51
CA GLY A 55 5.34 -4.79 -8.82
C GLY A 55 4.86 -3.34 -8.72
N LYS A 56 3.72 -3.00 -9.32
CA LYS A 56 3.15 -1.65 -9.29
C LYS A 56 2.80 -1.20 -7.86
N SER A 57 2.28 -2.11 -7.03
CA SER A 57 2.06 -1.84 -5.61
C SER A 57 3.36 -1.54 -4.87
N GLY A 58 4.47 -2.16 -5.25
CA GLY A 58 5.80 -1.85 -4.73
C GLY A 58 6.28 -0.44 -5.08
N LEU A 59 5.99 0.06 -6.29
CA LEU A 59 6.28 1.45 -6.68
C LEU A 59 5.50 2.45 -5.82
N VAL A 60 4.22 2.17 -5.58
CA VAL A 60 3.37 2.98 -4.69
C VAL A 60 3.89 2.91 -3.26
N ALA A 61 4.28 1.73 -2.77
CA ALA A 61 4.85 1.54 -1.44
C ALA A 61 6.14 2.38 -1.24
N ARG A 62 7.04 2.40 -2.23
CA ARG A 62 8.24 3.26 -2.22
C ARG A 62 7.88 4.75 -2.14
N LYS A 63 6.87 5.18 -2.91
CA LYS A 63 6.40 6.57 -2.88
C LYS A 63 5.83 6.94 -1.51
N ILE A 64 5.03 6.07 -0.91
CA ILE A 64 4.46 6.29 0.44
C ILE A 64 5.58 6.39 1.47
N ALA A 65 6.53 5.45 1.49
CA ALA A 65 7.66 5.47 2.41
C ALA A 65 8.49 6.75 2.29
N ALA A 66 8.80 7.18 1.05
CA ALA A 66 9.51 8.42 0.81
C ALA A 66 8.72 9.66 1.28
N THR A 67 7.40 9.67 1.09
CA THR A 67 6.54 10.76 1.55
C THR A 67 6.50 10.82 3.09
N PHE A 68 6.35 9.70 3.77
CA PHE A 68 6.40 9.64 5.23
C PHE A 68 7.74 10.15 5.78
N SER A 69 8.85 9.71 5.19
CA SER A 69 10.18 10.19 5.60
C SER A 69 10.33 11.70 5.39
N SER A 70 9.75 12.28 4.35
CA SER A 70 9.83 13.71 4.06
C SER A 70 9.09 14.59 5.09
N VAL A 71 8.13 14.02 5.81
CA VAL A 71 7.39 14.71 6.88
C VAL A 71 7.85 14.31 8.29
N GLY A 72 9.01 13.64 8.38
CA GLY A 72 9.62 13.29 9.67
C GLY A 72 9.19 11.97 10.29
N LEU A 73 8.33 11.19 9.61
CA LEU A 73 7.99 9.84 10.04
C LEU A 73 9.02 8.84 9.49
N VAL A 74 9.81 8.23 10.37
CA VAL A 74 10.82 7.25 9.95
C VAL A 74 10.14 6.12 9.18
N SER A 75 10.45 6.00 7.91
CA SER A 75 9.81 5.01 7.05
C SER A 75 10.75 4.45 6.00
N LEU A 76 10.52 3.18 5.61
CA LEU A 76 11.27 2.51 4.55
C LEU A 76 10.37 1.58 3.74
N TYR A 77 10.80 1.30 2.52
CA TYR A 77 10.19 0.26 1.69
C TYR A 77 10.90 -1.07 1.93
N LEU A 78 10.13 -2.14 2.10
CA LEU A 78 10.62 -3.50 2.17
C LEU A 78 10.02 -4.33 1.03
N ASN A 79 10.90 -4.87 0.17
CA ASN A 79 10.47 -5.79 -0.87
C ASN A 79 10.10 -7.16 -0.24
N PRO A 80 8.89 -7.69 -0.47
CA PRO A 80 8.48 -8.97 0.13
C PRO A 80 9.38 -10.16 -0.23
N LEU A 81 9.92 -10.20 -1.46
CA LEU A 81 10.85 -11.25 -1.86
C LEU A 81 12.16 -11.19 -1.08
N ASP A 82 12.79 -10.01 -1.04
CA ASP A 82 14.04 -9.80 -0.31
C ASP A 82 13.84 -10.05 1.19
N ALA A 83 12.67 -9.66 1.73
CA ALA A 83 12.27 -9.95 3.10
C ALA A 83 12.33 -11.45 3.42
N LEU A 84 11.77 -12.29 2.55
CA LEU A 84 11.78 -13.75 2.73
C LEU A 84 13.18 -14.37 2.57
N HIS A 85 14.11 -13.64 2.00
CA HIS A 85 15.51 -14.06 1.79
C HIS A 85 16.52 -13.40 2.77
N GLY A 86 16.03 -12.74 3.83
CA GLY A 86 16.89 -12.25 4.92
C GLY A 86 16.59 -10.82 5.36
N ASP A 87 16.03 -9.95 4.51
CA ASP A 87 15.82 -8.53 4.82
C ASP A 87 14.74 -8.29 5.89
N LEU A 88 14.04 -9.33 6.33
CA LEU A 88 13.20 -9.26 7.55
C LEU A 88 13.98 -8.86 8.80
N GLY A 89 15.29 -8.90 8.76
CA GLY A 89 16.15 -8.40 9.85
C GLY A 89 15.96 -6.91 10.15
N VAL A 90 15.45 -6.12 9.21
CA VAL A 90 15.16 -4.68 9.43
C VAL A 90 13.90 -4.47 10.26
N VAL A 91 13.07 -5.49 10.41
CA VAL A 91 11.77 -5.42 11.12
C VAL A 91 11.98 -5.66 12.60
N ALA A 92 11.60 -4.70 13.42
CA ALA A 92 11.71 -4.75 14.88
C ALA A 92 10.34 -4.80 15.57
N PRO A 93 10.27 -5.27 16.83
CA PRO A 93 9.06 -5.13 17.63
C PRO A 93 8.64 -3.67 17.76
N GLY A 94 7.34 -3.41 17.62
CA GLY A 94 6.79 -2.04 17.67
C GLY A 94 6.75 -1.32 16.31
N ASP A 95 7.31 -1.90 15.27
CA ASP A 95 7.13 -1.39 13.90
C ASP A 95 5.67 -1.52 13.46
N VAL A 96 5.26 -0.61 12.59
CA VAL A 96 4.02 -0.71 11.83
C VAL A 96 4.36 -1.10 10.39
N VAL A 97 3.70 -2.12 9.87
CA VAL A 97 3.91 -2.55 8.48
C VAL A 97 2.63 -2.32 7.67
N ILE A 98 2.74 -1.54 6.61
CA ILE A 98 1.66 -1.31 5.64
C ILE A 98 1.88 -2.21 4.44
N LEU A 99 0.90 -3.07 4.16
CA LEU A 99 0.92 -4.03 3.06
C LEU A 99 0.01 -3.55 1.94
N LEU A 100 0.54 -3.41 0.72
CA LEU A 100 -0.23 -3.00 -0.46
C LEU A 100 -0.41 -4.16 -1.43
N SER A 101 -1.66 -4.54 -1.71
CA SER A 101 -1.98 -5.55 -2.72
C SER A 101 -3.36 -5.30 -3.33
N ASN A 102 -3.44 -5.14 -4.64
CA ASN A 102 -4.73 -4.95 -5.31
C ASN A 102 -5.62 -6.21 -5.20
N SER A 103 -5.05 -7.40 -5.36
CA SER A 103 -5.81 -8.66 -5.23
C SER A 103 -6.06 -9.07 -3.78
N GLY A 104 -5.17 -8.67 -2.86
CA GLY A 104 -5.10 -9.19 -1.50
C GLY A 104 -4.60 -10.64 -1.41
N GLU A 105 -4.13 -11.21 -2.53
CA GLU A 105 -3.72 -12.63 -2.65
C GLU A 105 -2.25 -12.76 -3.09
N THR A 106 -1.46 -11.69 -2.99
CA THR A 106 -0.04 -11.71 -3.39
C THR A 106 0.73 -12.67 -2.49
N GLN A 107 1.19 -13.78 -3.05
CA GLN A 107 1.75 -14.91 -2.29
C GLN A 107 2.95 -14.50 -1.42
N GLU A 108 3.84 -13.66 -1.94
CA GLU A 108 5.01 -13.18 -1.23
C GLU A 108 4.62 -12.35 0.01
N ILE A 109 3.56 -11.53 -0.10
CA ILE A 109 3.05 -10.76 1.03
C ILE A 109 2.38 -11.69 2.04
N VAL A 110 1.55 -12.62 1.58
CA VAL A 110 0.87 -13.60 2.45
C VAL A 110 1.90 -14.43 3.22
N ALA A 111 2.95 -14.92 2.55
CA ALA A 111 4.04 -15.65 3.19
C ALA A 111 4.77 -14.82 4.27
N MET A 112 4.94 -13.53 4.03
CA MET A 112 5.62 -12.62 4.95
C MET A 112 4.80 -12.35 6.24
N ILE A 113 3.47 -12.39 6.18
CA ILE A 113 2.59 -12.01 7.31
C ILE A 113 2.89 -12.82 8.58
N SER A 114 3.09 -14.14 8.46
CA SER A 114 3.40 -15.01 9.61
C SER A 114 4.68 -14.56 10.31
N HIS A 115 5.71 -14.22 9.56
CA HIS A 115 6.98 -13.73 10.08
C HIS A 115 6.87 -12.35 10.74
N LEU A 116 6.04 -11.46 10.17
CA LEU A 116 5.77 -10.15 10.75
C LEU A 116 5.02 -10.26 12.08
N ARG A 117 4.04 -11.15 12.18
CA ARG A 117 3.29 -11.40 13.43
C ARG A 117 4.19 -11.93 14.53
N LEU A 118 5.12 -12.85 14.20
CA LEU A 118 6.10 -13.35 15.17
C LEU A 118 7.01 -12.24 15.72
N ARG A 119 7.25 -11.19 14.95
CA ARG A 119 8.03 -10.00 15.36
C ARG A 119 7.21 -8.98 16.15
N LYS A 120 5.94 -9.28 16.46
CA LYS A 120 5.03 -8.40 17.20
C LYS A 120 4.85 -7.03 16.54
N THR A 121 4.83 -6.98 15.21
CA THR A 121 4.50 -5.78 14.45
C THR A 121 3.00 -5.58 14.36
N LYS A 122 2.57 -4.34 14.18
CA LYS A 122 1.19 -4.01 13.81
C LYS A 122 1.07 -3.95 12.29
N LEU A 123 -0.01 -4.52 11.75
CA LEU A 123 -0.22 -4.62 10.30
C LEU A 123 -1.41 -3.77 9.87
N ILE A 124 -1.22 -3.03 8.79
CA ILE A 124 -2.27 -2.30 8.08
C ILE A 124 -2.27 -2.84 6.65
N ALA A 125 -3.41 -3.31 6.16
CA ALA A 125 -3.55 -3.76 4.78
C ALA A 125 -4.35 -2.76 3.94
N ILE A 126 -3.82 -2.38 2.79
CA ILE A 126 -4.51 -1.61 1.76
C ILE A 126 -4.72 -2.55 0.58
N VAL A 127 -5.95 -3.06 0.45
CA VAL A 127 -6.30 -4.09 -0.52
C VAL A 127 -7.50 -3.67 -1.35
N GLY A 128 -7.58 -4.15 -2.58
CA GLY A 128 -8.73 -3.92 -3.45
C GLY A 128 -9.92 -4.83 -3.14
N LYS A 129 -9.72 -5.91 -2.37
CA LYS A 129 -10.75 -6.87 -1.95
C LYS A 129 -10.65 -7.10 -0.45
N VAL A 130 -11.72 -6.81 0.29
CA VAL A 130 -11.76 -6.95 1.76
C VAL A 130 -11.69 -8.42 2.20
N ASN A 131 -12.34 -9.32 1.46
CA ASN A 131 -12.29 -10.76 1.74
C ASN A 131 -11.13 -11.39 0.95
N SER A 132 -9.92 -11.25 1.47
CA SER A 132 -8.69 -11.76 0.86
C SER A 132 -7.77 -12.39 1.92
N ALA A 133 -6.66 -13.00 1.47
CA ALA A 133 -5.71 -13.69 2.35
C ALA A 133 -4.81 -12.72 3.19
N ILE A 134 -4.72 -11.46 2.77
CA ILE A 134 -3.95 -10.39 3.46
C ILE A 134 -4.77 -9.71 4.52
#